data_aa6d199be6f60800d33cbf47d3252811
#
_entry.id   aa6d199be6f60800d33cbf47d3252811
#
_cell.length_a   1.000
_cell.length_b   1.000
_cell.length_c   1.000
_cell.angle_alpha   90.00
_cell.angle_beta   90.00
_cell.angle_gamma   90.00
#
_symmetry.space_group_name_H-M   'P 1'
#
loop_
_entity.id
_entity.type
_entity.pdbx_description
1 polymer ?
#
loop_
_entity_poly.entity_id
_entity_poly.type
_entity_poly.pdbx_seq_one_letter_code
_entity_poly.pdbx_strand_id
1 'polypeptide(L)'
;MASGGREVPRVAIVCDWLTTYGGAEKVVKSIHELFPDAPIFTSQYSRKQINWFDDCQVYVGWVNIFPARLRKILAVPRALYFNHLHRKLRHYDTIITVCTAESKGTKLHPHQTGICYLQGPPTQYFWGMYDDYVKNPGFGKLNFIVRFFFKLLVGPLRKIDWKFAQRPTVLVANSSYSAAETEKYYNRSARVLFPPVEVDTFTLSSTDAVSEEEFFITTSRQVNWKRLDIAIQACLLSGKRLVLVGDGAEHGILQQLAGDSPLIRFIPRIDSPEELNALVSQAKGFIFPSIEPFGIAPIEALSAGVPVIALKQGGALDYIHEGKNGTFFDEQTVESLVAAMRRFESMTFHKQQVSASAKVFSDARFKQELQRIVDDATSK
;
A
#
# COMPACT_ATOMS: atom_id res chain seq x y z
N MET A 1 41.56 12.62 -26.27
CA MET A 1 40.73 11.53 -25.67
C MET A 1 39.54 12.20 -25.05
N ALA A 2 38.40 12.15 -25.75
CA ALA A 2 37.18 12.73 -25.24
C ALA A 2 36.66 11.83 -24.11
N SER A 3 36.53 12.38 -22.89
CA SER A 3 35.84 11.76 -21.80
C SER A 3 34.37 11.62 -22.19
N GLY A 4 33.97 10.42 -22.57
CA GLY A 4 32.56 10.10 -22.81
C GLY A 4 31.78 10.25 -21.49
N GLY A 5 31.31 11.47 -21.24
CA GLY A 5 30.31 11.70 -20.21
C GLY A 5 29.09 10.84 -20.54
N ARG A 6 28.75 9.85 -19.73
CA ARG A 6 27.47 9.17 -19.82
C ARG A 6 26.40 10.25 -19.68
N GLU A 7 25.65 10.52 -20.75
CA GLU A 7 24.44 11.36 -20.63
C GLU A 7 23.56 10.77 -19.54
N VAL A 8 23.11 11.63 -18.63
CA VAL A 8 22.16 11.22 -17.57
C VAL A 8 20.90 10.68 -18.25
N PRO A 9 20.49 9.44 -17.97
CA PRO A 9 19.36 8.84 -18.67
C PRO A 9 18.08 9.65 -18.40
N ARG A 10 17.37 9.98 -19.47
CA ARG A 10 16.10 10.70 -19.38
C ARG A 10 15.03 9.78 -18.82
N VAL A 11 14.53 10.09 -17.63
CA VAL A 11 13.53 9.30 -16.90
C VAL A 11 12.14 9.84 -17.18
N ALA A 12 11.15 8.97 -17.30
CA ALA A 12 9.73 9.31 -17.21
C ALA A 12 9.03 8.41 -16.20
N ILE A 13 8.12 8.98 -15.41
CA ILE A 13 7.32 8.28 -14.43
C ILE A 13 5.93 8.02 -15.00
N VAL A 14 5.42 6.81 -14.87
CA VAL A 14 4.07 6.42 -15.29
C VAL A 14 3.31 5.85 -14.10
N CYS A 15 2.10 6.32 -13.81
CA CYS A 15 1.28 5.77 -12.74
C CYS A 15 -0.19 5.64 -13.17
N ASP A 16 -0.94 4.77 -12.48
CA ASP A 16 -2.31 4.49 -12.86
C ASP A 16 -3.21 5.73 -12.72
N TRP A 17 -3.19 6.37 -11.55
CA TRP A 17 -3.95 7.60 -11.23
C TRP A 17 -3.32 8.36 -10.06
N LEU A 18 -3.67 9.65 -9.94
CA LEU A 18 -3.32 10.55 -8.85
C LEU A 18 -4.59 11.25 -8.36
N THR A 19 -5.38 10.59 -7.51
CA THR A 19 -6.72 11.06 -7.14
C THR A 19 -7.01 11.05 -5.64
N THR A 20 -6.06 10.66 -4.82
CA THR A 20 -6.22 10.59 -3.35
C THR A 20 -4.87 10.74 -2.69
N TYR A 21 -4.85 11.11 -1.40
CA TYR A 21 -3.66 10.97 -0.57
C TYR A 21 -3.55 9.53 -0.08
N GLY A 22 -2.57 8.79 -0.56
CA GLY A 22 -2.39 7.38 -0.21
C GLY A 22 -0.96 6.89 -0.34
N GLY A 23 -0.74 5.63 0.08
CA GLY A 23 0.59 5.02 0.01
C GLY A 23 1.14 4.90 -1.41
N ALA A 24 0.26 4.72 -2.40
CA ALA A 24 0.66 4.64 -3.80
C ALA A 24 1.19 5.99 -4.31
N GLU A 25 0.50 7.06 -3.98
CA GLU A 25 0.88 8.42 -4.35
C GLU A 25 2.15 8.89 -3.61
N LYS A 26 2.36 8.44 -2.35
CA LYS A 26 3.64 8.66 -1.63
C LYS A 26 4.82 8.03 -2.38
N VAL A 27 4.67 6.83 -2.92
CA VAL A 27 5.72 6.20 -3.76
C VAL A 27 6.01 7.02 -5.01
N VAL A 28 4.97 7.50 -5.72
CA VAL A 28 5.17 8.37 -6.91
C VAL A 28 5.91 9.64 -6.53
N LYS A 29 5.55 10.26 -5.39
CA LYS A 29 6.21 11.46 -4.87
C LYS A 29 7.68 11.19 -4.58
N SER A 30 7.99 10.13 -3.84
CA SER A 30 9.37 9.75 -3.52
C SER A 30 10.22 9.47 -4.75
N ILE A 31 9.65 8.80 -5.78
CA ILE A 31 10.33 8.57 -7.06
C ILE A 31 10.57 9.89 -7.79
N HIS A 32 9.60 10.80 -7.80
CA HIS A 32 9.77 12.11 -8.45
C HIS A 32 10.81 12.98 -7.73
N GLU A 33 10.88 12.93 -6.40
CA GLU A 33 11.93 13.61 -5.63
C GLU A 33 13.33 13.04 -5.93
N LEU A 34 13.45 11.77 -6.28
CA LEU A 34 14.71 11.17 -6.75
C LEU A 34 15.03 11.58 -8.20
N PHE A 35 14.03 11.78 -9.05
CA PHE A 35 14.14 12.18 -10.44
C PHE A 35 13.30 13.44 -10.70
N PRO A 36 13.73 14.63 -10.24
CA PRO A 36 12.91 15.84 -10.25
C PRO A 36 12.58 16.35 -11.66
N ASP A 37 13.41 16.07 -12.65
CA ASP A 37 13.17 16.44 -14.04
C ASP A 37 12.25 15.45 -14.77
N ALA A 38 11.88 14.33 -14.15
CA ALA A 38 11.06 13.31 -14.78
C ALA A 38 9.58 13.73 -14.82
N PRO A 39 8.96 13.86 -16.00
CA PRO A 39 7.55 14.13 -16.09
C PRO A 39 6.74 12.90 -15.64
N ILE A 40 5.54 13.17 -15.10
CA ILE A 40 4.61 12.13 -14.66
C ILE A 40 3.50 11.96 -15.70
N PHE A 41 3.27 10.73 -16.15
CA PHE A 41 2.18 10.36 -17.06
C PHE A 41 1.16 9.53 -16.27
N THR A 42 -0.09 9.96 -16.28
CA THR A 42 -1.17 9.28 -15.54
C THR A 42 -2.47 9.23 -16.32
N SER A 43 -3.33 8.26 -16.03
CA SER A 43 -4.65 8.17 -16.67
C SER A 43 -5.64 9.18 -16.13
N GLN A 44 -5.58 9.46 -14.82
CA GLN A 44 -6.47 10.38 -14.11
C GLN A 44 -5.70 11.16 -13.04
N TYR A 45 -5.97 12.48 -12.95
CA TYR A 45 -5.39 13.36 -11.94
C TYR A 45 -6.46 14.33 -11.42
N SER A 46 -6.53 14.49 -10.12
CA SER A 46 -7.44 15.43 -9.45
C SER A 46 -6.68 16.38 -8.53
N ARG A 47 -6.26 17.54 -9.05
CA ARG A 47 -5.58 18.60 -8.26
C ARG A 47 -6.36 19.03 -7.03
N LYS A 48 -7.69 18.97 -7.07
CA LYS A 48 -8.55 19.31 -5.92
C LYS A 48 -8.42 18.31 -4.76
N GLN A 49 -8.05 17.07 -5.06
CA GLN A 49 -7.98 15.99 -4.08
C GLN A 49 -6.55 15.67 -3.65
N ILE A 50 -5.53 16.05 -4.45
CA ILE A 50 -4.11 15.84 -4.13
C ILE A 50 -3.29 16.97 -4.75
N ASN A 51 -2.54 17.72 -3.91
CA ASN A 51 -1.71 18.85 -4.31
C ASN A 51 -0.20 18.54 -4.34
N TRP A 52 0.21 17.32 -4.01
CA TRP A 52 1.63 16.93 -3.94
C TRP A 52 2.39 17.06 -5.26
N PHE A 53 1.67 17.21 -6.38
CA PHE A 53 2.23 17.23 -7.73
C PHE A 53 1.93 18.54 -8.47
N ASP A 54 1.56 19.61 -7.74
CA ASP A 54 1.21 20.90 -8.37
C ASP A 54 2.41 21.55 -9.07
N ASP A 55 3.62 21.36 -8.53
CA ASP A 55 4.88 21.83 -9.10
C ASP A 55 5.51 20.85 -10.09
N CYS A 56 4.87 19.71 -10.34
CA CYS A 56 5.36 18.68 -11.24
C CYS A 56 4.77 18.80 -12.64
N GLN A 57 5.54 18.39 -13.66
CA GLN A 57 5.02 18.26 -15.02
C GLN A 57 4.17 17.00 -15.16
N VAL A 58 2.84 17.12 -15.02
CA VAL A 58 1.90 16.00 -15.07
C VAL A 58 1.14 15.99 -16.41
N TYR A 59 1.32 14.93 -17.18
CA TYR A 59 0.57 14.65 -18.41
C TYR A 59 -0.60 13.70 -18.13
N VAL A 60 -1.80 14.21 -18.28
CA VAL A 60 -3.02 13.48 -17.96
C VAL A 60 -3.63 12.85 -19.20
N GLY A 61 -4.11 11.61 -19.07
CA GLY A 61 -4.76 10.88 -20.16
C GLY A 61 -6.18 11.34 -20.43
N TRP A 62 -6.69 10.99 -21.62
CA TRP A 62 -8.10 11.24 -22.01
C TRP A 62 -9.12 10.55 -21.08
N VAL A 63 -8.70 9.51 -20.37
CA VAL A 63 -9.52 8.82 -19.36
C VAL A 63 -9.96 9.75 -18.22
N ASN A 64 -9.28 10.88 -18.03
CA ASN A 64 -9.58 11.87 -17.00
C ASN A 64 -10.93 12.59 -17.18
N ILE A 65 -11.56 12.49 -18.36
CA ILE A 65 -12.91 13.00 -18.60
C ILE A 65 -13.96 12.29 -17.74
N PHE A 66 -13.66 11.05 -17.31
CA PHE A 66 -14.55 10.25 -16.48
C PHE A 66 -14.32 10.54 -14.99
N PRO A 67 -15.41 10.63 -14.18
CA PRO A 67 -15.30 10.79 -12.75
C PRO A 67 -14.44 9.69 -12.08
N ALA A 68 -13.59 10.04 -11.12
CA ALA A 68 -12.72 9.11 -10.40
C ALA A 68 -13.48 7.94 -9.73
N ARG A 69 -14.75 8.17 -9.32
CA ARG A 69 -15.62 7.12 -8.77
C ARG A 69 -15.87 5.94 -9.71
N LEU A 70 -15.74 6.16 -11.04
CA LEU A 70 -15.94 5.13 -12.06
C LEU A 70 -14.68 4.32 -12.36
N ARG A 71 -13.53 4.61 -11.73
CA ARG A 71 -12.25 3.95 -12.05
C ARG A 71 -12.29 2.42 -12.01
N LYS A 72 -13.15 1.82 -11.20
CA LYS A 72 -13.29 0.34 -11.16
C LYS A 72 -13.75 -0.27 -12.49
N ILE A 73 -14.54 0.46 -13.27
CA ILE A 73 -15.08 0.00 -14.56
C ILE A 73 -14.28 0.53 -15.76
N LEU A 74 -13.29 1.38 -15.54
CA LEU A 74 -12.45 1.98 -16.59
C LEU A 74 -11.19 1.16 -16.90
N ALA A 75 -11.12 -0.12 -16.53
CA ALA A 75 -9.95 -0.97 -16.78
C ALA A 75 -9.58 -1.05 -18.27
N VAL A 76 -10.57 -1.26 -19.15
CA VAL A 76 -10.33 -1.33 -20.61
C VAL A 76 -9.88 0.03 -21.17
N PRO A 77 -10.58 1.17 -20.92
CA PRO A 77 -10.09 2.49 -21.32
C PRO A 77 -8.66 2.80 -20.85
N ARG A 78 -8.33 2.49 -19.59
CA ARG A 78 -6.96 2.69 -19.06
C ARG A 78 -5.95 1.79 -19.76
N ALA A 79 -6.27 0.52 -19.96
CA ALA A 79 -5.41 -0.40 -20.70
C ALA A 79 -5.09 0.12 -22.12
N LEU A 80 -6.09 0.67 -22.83
CA LEU A 80 -5.90 1.30 -24.13
C LEU A 80 -5.01 2.54 -24.04
N TYR A 81 -5.23 3.41 -23.03
CA TYR A 81 -4.41 4.59 -22.82
C TYR A 81 -2.93 4.21 -22.62
N PHE A 82 -2.62 3.32 -21.67
CA PHE A 82 -1.24 2.91 -21.38
C PHE A 82 -0.60 2.17 -22.57
N ASN A 83 -1.38 1.37 -23.30
CA ASN A 83 -0.89 0.70 -24.49
C ASN A 83 -0.43 1.68 -25.60
N HIS A 84 -1.05 2.86 -25.70
CA HIS A 84 -0.72 3.87 -26.69
C HIS A 84 0.26 4.95 -26.18
N LEU A 85 0.55 4.95 -24.89
CA LEU A 85 1.40 5.96 -24.25
C LEU A 85 2.85 5.96 -24.80
N HIS A 86 3.34 4.82 -25.31
CA HIS A 86 4.68 4.66 -25.86
C HIS A 86 5.05 5.73 -26.90
N ARG A 87 4.07 6.27 -27.66
CA ARG A 87 4.30 7.33 -28.64
C ARG A 87 4.82 8.62 -28.00
N LYS A 88 4.33 8.93 -26.78
CA LYS A 88 4.77 10.11 -26.01
C LYS A 88 6.06 9.84 -25.25
N LEU A 89 6.36 8.58 -24.96
CA LEU A 89 7.52 8.17 -24.17
C LEU A 89 8.79 7.93 -25.02
N ARG A 90 8.73 8.04 -26.33
CA ARG A 90 9.83 7.68 -27.25
C ARG A 90 11.19 8.37 -27.00
N HIS A 91 11.17 9.52 -26.30
CA HIS A 91 12.36 10.34 -26.04
C HIS A 91 13.00 10.06 -24.68
N TYR A 92 12.42 9.16 -23.87
CA TYR A 92 12.93 8.79 -22.57
C TYR A 92 13.67 7.45 -22.66
N ASP A 93 14.71 7.31 -21.85
CA ASP A 93 15.57 6.13 -21.86
C ASP A 93 15.12 5.12 -20.79
N THR A 94 14.61 5.63 -19.67
CA THR A 94 14.11 4.83 -18.53
C THR A 94 12.66 5.19 -18.21
N ILE A 95 11.82 4.19 -18.17
CA ILE A 95 10.40 4.33 -17.81
C ILE A 95 10.16 3.64 -16.47
N ILE A 96 9.89 4.45 -15.43
CA ILE A 96 9.56 3.94 -14.11
C ILE A 96 8.03 3.94 -13.96
N THR A 97 7.45 2.76 -13.87
CA THR A 97 6.00 2.59 -13.75
C THR A 97 5.62 2.26 -12.31
N VAL A 98 4.72 3.03 -11.71
CA VAL A 98 4.14 2.75 -10.38
C VAL A 98 2.75 2.18 -10.60
N CYS A 99 2.60 0.89 -10.37
CA CYS A 99 1.47 0.11 -10.84
C CYS A 99 0.63 -0.48 -9.70
N THR A 100 -0.65 -0.16 -9.74
CA THR A 100 -1.69 -0.85 -8.97
C THR A 100 -2.60 -1.66 -9.89
N ALA A 101 -2.71 -1.26 -11.16
CA ALA A 101 -3.65 -1.84 -12.13
C ALA A 101 -3.04 -2.00 -13.54
N GLU A 102 -3.31 -1.09 -14.47
CA GLU A 102 -3.02 -1.27 -15.90
C GLU A 102 -1.75 -0.57 -16.39
N SER A 103 -1.13 0.31 -15.61
CA SER A 103 0.05 1.10 -16.03
C SER A 103 1.26 0.24 -16.41
N LYS A 104 1.39 -0.98 -15.85
CA LYS A 104 2.39 -1.97 -16.30
C LYS A 104 2.25 -2.36 -17.77
N GLY A 105 1.08 -2.08 -18.36
CA GLY A 105 0.80 -2.29 -19.77
C GLY A 105 1.42 -1.25 -20.72
N THR A 106 2.21 -0.31 -20.24
CA THR A 106 2.96 0.64 -21.07
C THR A 106 3.94 -0.10 -21.96
N LYS A 107 3.84 0.12 -23.27
CA LYS A 107 4.80 -0.45 -24.23
C LYS A 107 6.11 0.31 -24.17
N LEU A 108 7.20 -0.43 -24.30
CA LEU A 108 8.55 0.11 -24.38
C LEU A 108 9.06 0.08 -25.82
N HIS A 109 9.93 1.02 -26.16
CA HIS A 109 10.76 0.95 -27.35
C HIS A 109 12.00 0.07 -27.09
N PRO A 110 12.67 -0.47 -28.15
CA PRO A 110 13.82 -1.38 -27.97
C PRO A 110 15.00 -0.79 -27.18
N HIS A 111 15.16 0.54 -27.19
CA HIS A 111 16.23 1.25 -26.45
C HIS A 111 15.87 1.55 -25.00
N GLN A 112 14.61 1.34 -24.59
CA GLN A 112 14.12 1.74 -23.29
C GLN A 112 14.25 0.63 -22.24
N THR A 113 14.63 1.02 -21.04
CA THR A 113 14.56 0.18 -19.84
C THR A 113 13.27 0.50 -19.09
N GLY A 114 12.45 -0.52 -18.85
CA GLY A 114 11.22 -0.40 -18.09
C GLY A 114 11.32 -1.03 -16.70
N ILE A 115 11.14 -0.23 -15.68
CA ILE A 115 11.11 -0.67 -14.28
C ILE A 115 9.69 -0.50 -13.78
N CYS A 116 9.04 -1.60 -13.37
CA CYS A 116 7.67 -1.55 -12.88
C CYS A 116 7.62 -1.85 -11.38
N TYR A 117 7.33 -0.83 -10.59
CA TYR A 117 7.06 -0.95 -9.16
C TYR A 117 5.61 -1.35 -8.94
N LEU A 118 5.40 -2.57 -8.45
CA LEU A 118 4.09 -3.12 -8.13
C LEU A 118 3.70 -2.73 -6.71
N GLN A 119 2.60 -2.00 -6.56
CA GLN A 119 2.05 -1.53 -5.28
C GLN A 119 1.37 -2.64 -4.46
N GLY A 120 1.36 -3.85 -4.96
CA GLY A 120 0.76 -5.02 -4.35
C GLY A 120 0.78 -6.23 -5.28
N PRO A 121 0.11 -7.32 -4.91
CA PRO A 121 -0.05 -8.49 -5.77
C PRO A 121 -0.64 -8.15 -7.13
N PRO A 122 -0.50 -9.06 -8.12
CA PRO A 122 -1.18 -8.95 -9.41
C PRO A 122 -2.62 -8.52 -9.26
N THR A 123 -3.12 -7.71 -10.19
CA THR A 123 -4.45 -7.05 -10.14
C THR A 123 -5.46 -7.83 -9.30
N GLN A 124 -5.60 -7.50 -8.02
CA GLN A 124 -6.21 -8.33 -6.98
C GLN A 124 -7.61 -8.83 -7.34
N TYR A 125 -8.44 -7.96 -7.94
CA TYR A 125 -9.80 -8.32 -8.35
C TYR A 125 -9.85 -9.30 -9.54
N PHE A 126 -8.76 -9.49 -10.29
CA PHE A 126 -8.67 -10.55 -11.30
C PHE A 126 -8.14 -11.87 -10.73
N TRP A 127 -7.28 -11.78 -9.71
CA TRP A 127 -6.49 -12.89 -9.18
C TRP A 127 -6.83 -13.23 -7.73
N GLY A 128 -6.09 -12.75 -6.76
CA GLY A 128 -6.17 -13.19 -5.37
C GLY A 128 -7.50 -12.90 -4.67
N MET A 129 -8.17 -11.80 -5.00
CA MET A 129 -9.46 -11.41 -4.40
C MET A 129 -10.66 -11.62 -5.36
N TYR A 130 -10.50 -12.45 -6.37
CA TYR A 130 -11.57 -12.69 -7.37
C TYR A 130 -12.88 -13.15 -6.75
N ASP A 131 -12.82 -14.11 -5.83
CA ASP A 131 -14.02 -14.67 -5.21
C ASP A 131 -14.76 -13.66 -4.35
N ASP A 132 -14.03 -12.80 -3.61
CA ASP A 132 -14.62 -11.72 -2.82
C ASP A 132 -15.29 -10.68 -3.71
N TYR A 133 -14.66 -10.33 -4.84
CA TYR A 133 -15.24 -9.42 -5.83
C TYR A 133 -16.48 -10.01 -6.50
N VAL A 134 -16.50 -11.32 -6.76
CA VAL A 134 -17.68 -12.00 -7.30
C VAL A 134 -18.80 -12.05 -6.27
N LYS A 135 -18.49 -12.29 -4.99
CA LYS A 135 -19.49 -12.27 -3.90
C LYS A 135 -20.12 -10.88 -3.73
N ASN A 136 -19.28 -9.84 -3.67
CA ASN A 136 -19.74 -8.46 -3.48
C ASN A 136 -18.98 -7.46 -4.38
N PRO A 137 -19.41 -7.23 -5.63
CA PRO A 137 -18.79 -6.25 -6.53
C PRO A 137 -18.84 -4.79 -6.04
N GLY A 138 -19.69 -4.47 -5.08
CA GLY A 138 -19.81 -3.13 -4.49
C GLY A 138 -20.65 -2.12 -5.31
N PHE A 139 -21.60 -2.60 -6.11
CA PHE A 139 -22.51 -1.79 -6.94
C PHE A 139 -23.98 -1.87 -6.49
N GLY A 140 -24.24 -2.29 -5.25
CA GLY A 140 -25.57 -2.37 -4.67
C GLY A 140 -26.52 -3.25 -5.50
N LYS A 141 -27.67 -2.69 -5.89
CA LYS A 141 -28.68 -3.44 -6.67
C LYS A 141 -28.20 -3.92 -8.04
N LEU A 142 -27.11 -3.35 -8.58
CA LEU A 142 -26.53 -3.76 -9.87
C LEU A 142 -25.51 -4.89 -9.74
N ASN A 143 -25.25 -5.41 -8.55
CA ASN A 143 -24.27 -6.47 -8.30
C ASN A 143 -24.47 -7.72 -9.18
N PHE A 144 -25.71 -8.09 -9.50
CA PHE A 144 -25.99 -9.27 -10.32
C PHE A 144 -25.52 -9.07 -11.78
N ILE A 145 -25.72 -7.87 -12.36
CA ILE A 145 -25.27 -7.53 -13.72
C ILE A 145 -23.76 -7.49 -13.76
N VAL A 146 -23.15 -6.76 -12.81
CA VAL A 146 -21.68 -6.63 -12.72
C VAL A 146 -21.03 -8.00 -12.55
N ARG A 147 -21.58 -8.85 -11.69
CA ARG A 147 -21.11 -10.22 -11.46
C ARG A 147 -21.14 -11.08 -12.74
N PHE A 148 -22.25 -10.99 -13.49
CA PHE A 148 -22.39 -11.73 -14.74
C PHE A 148 -21.31 -11.34 -15.75
N PHE A 149 -21.19 -10.04 -16.06
CA PHE A 149 -20.20 -9.56 -17.00
C PHE A 149 -18.76 -9.76 -16.50
N PHE A 150 -18.52 -9.61 -15.21
CA PHE A 150 -17.20 -9.84 -14.64
C PHE A 150 -16.75 -11.31 -14.79
N LYS A 151 -17.63 -12.26 -14.49
CA LYS A 151 -17.36 -13.69 -14.71
C LYS A 151 -17.06 -14.02 -16.17
N LEU A 152 -17.79 -13.40 -17.10
CA LEU A 152 -17.58 -13.58 -18.54
C LEU A 152 -16.22 -13.00 -19.00
N LEU A 153 -15.85 -11.84 -18.50
CA LEU A 153 -14.70 -11.07 -18.97
C LEU A 153 -13.40 -11.35 -18.22
N VAL A 154 -13.43 -11.96 -17.04
CA VAL A 154 -12.23 -12.15 -16.21
C VAL A 154 -11.16 -12.99 -16.90
N GLY A 155 -11.53 -14.03 -17.66
CA GLY A 155 -10.59 -14.86 -18.42
C GLY A 155 -9.77 -14.07 -19.45
N PRO A 156 -10.42 -13.35 -20.39
CA PRO A 156 -9.73 -12.42 -21.29
C PRO A 156 -8.92 -11.34 -20.56
N LEU A 157 -9.46 -10.75 -19.47
CA LEU A 157 -8.77 -9.71 -18.69
C LEU A 157 -7.51 -10.25 -18.01
N ARG A 158 -7.53 -11.47 -17.46
CA ARG A 158 -6.33 -12.16 -16.93
C ARG A 158 -5.26 -12.34 -17.99
N LYS A 159 -5.64 -12.73 -19.22
CA LYS A 159 -4.69 -12.89 -20.33
C LYS A 159 -4.04 -11.56 -20.72
N ILE A 160 -4.81 -10.47 -20.73
CA ILE A 160 -4.30 -9.13 -21.01
C ILE A 160 -3.37 -8.67 -19.88
N ASP A 161 -3.79 -8.85 -18.64
CA ASP A 161 -3.03 -8.50 -17.44
C ASP A 161 -1.69 -9.24 -17.39
N TRP A 162 -1.68 -10.54 -17.67
CA TRP A 162 -0.47 -11.35 -17.79
C TRP A 162 0.45 -10.83 -18.89
N LYS A 163 -0.07 -10.55 -20.10
CA LYS A 163 0.71 -9.98 -21.20
C LYS A 163 1.31 -8.63 -20.84
N PHE A 164 0.59 -7.81 -20.11
CA PHE A 164 1.08 -6.52 -19.64
C PHE A 164 2.22 -6.68 -18.66
N ALA A 165 2.14 -7.63 -17.75
CA ALA A 165 3.20 -7.92 -16.80
C ALA A 165 4.50 -8.45 -17.44
N GLN A 166 4.46 -8.92 -18.71
CA GLN A 166 5.65 -9.34 -19.44
C GLN A 166 6.43 -8.18 -20.09
N ARG A 167 5.87 -6.95 -20.14
CA ARG A 167 6.48 -5.81 -20.85
C ARG A 167 7.64 -5.14 -20.11
N PRO A 168 7.54 -4.89 -18.80
CA PRO A 168 8.63 -4.26 -18.05
C PRO A 168 9.92 -5.10 -18.11
N THR A 169 11.08 -4.46 -18.21
CA THR A 169 12.39 -5.12 -18.12
C THR A 169 12.59 -5.71 -16.74
N VAL A 170 12.27 -4.95 -15.69
CA VAL A 170 12.40 -5.33 -14.29
C VAL A 170 11.05 -5.15 -13.58
N LEU A 171 10.63 -6.16 -12.82
CA LEU A 171 9.55 -6.05 -11.86
C LEU A 171 10.12 -5.82 -10.46
N VAL A 172 9.52 -4.89 -9.73
CA VAL A 172 9.83 -4.56 -8.34
C VAL A 172 8.56 -4.68 -7.54
N ALA A 173 8.55 -5.47 -6.48
CA ALA A 173 7.39 -5.68 -5.62
C ALA A 173 7.57 -4.94 -4.30
N ASN A 174 6.49 -4.43 -3.74
CA ASN A 174 6.50 -3.68 -2.49
C ASN A 174 6.67 -4.54 -1.22
N SER A 175 6.70 -5.87 -1.37
CA SER A 175 6.85 -6.84 -0.27
C SER A 175 7.22 -8.22 -0.80
N SER A 176 7.72 -9.09 0.07
CA SER A 176 7.96 -10.50 -0.26
C SER A 176 6.65 -11.21 -0.62
N TYR A 177 5.55 -10.87 0.05
CA TYR A 177 4.23 -11.37 -0.31
C TYR A 177 3.83 -11.00 -1.73
N SER A 178 3.97 -9.75 -2.12
CA SER A 178 3.66 -9.28 -3.48
C SER A 178 4.59 -9.90 -4.52
N ALA A 179 5.85 -10.17 -4.19
CA ALA A 179 6.80 -10.85 -5.06
C ALA A 179 6.40 -12.30 -5.30
N ALA A 180 6.03 -13.03 -4.26
CA ALA A 180 5.56 -14.42 -4.36
C ALA A 180 4.27 -14.54 -5.19
N GLU A 181 3.30 -13.65 -4.97
CA GLU A 181 2.07 -13.62 -5.77
C GLU A 181 2.35 -13.22 -7.24
N THR A 182 3.36 -12.36 -7.49
CA THR A 182 3.81 -12.00 -8.84
C THR A 182 4.40 -13.22 -9.55
N GLU A 183 5.23 -13.98 -8.89
CA GLU A 183 5.78 -15.22 -9.46
C GLU A 183 4.68 -16.24 -9.75
N LYS A 184 3.77 -16.44 -8.82
CA LYS A 184 2.64 -17.38 -8.93
C LYS A 184 1.71 -17.08 -10.11
N TYR A 185 1.33 -15.81 -10.33
CA TYR A 185 0.33 -15.46 -11.34
C TYR A 185 0.92 -14.96 -12.67
N TYR A 186 2.08 -14.31 -12.63
CA TYR A 186 2.71 -13.78 -13.85
C TYR A 186 3.87 -14.64 -14.36
N ASN A 187 4.28 -15.66 -13.58
CA ASN A 187 5.47 -16.49 -13.87
C ASN A 187 6.71 -15.62 -14.12
N ARG A 188 6.89 -14.59 -13.27
CA ARG A 188 8.02 -13.66 -13.30
C ARG A 188 8.50 -13.37 -11.89
N SER A 189 9.81 -13.43 -11.67
CA SER A 189 10.41 -12.94 -10.43
C SER A 189 10.32 -11.40 -10.35
N ALA A 190 10.18 -10.89 -9.13
CA ALA A 190 10.24 -9.47 -8.82
C ALA A 190 11.28 -9.22 -7.72
N ARG A 191 12.06 -8.14 -7.85
CA ARG A 191 12.92 -7.66 -6.76
C ARG A 191 12.04 -7.06 -5.67
N VAL A 192 12.35 -7.30 -4.40
CA VAL A 192 11.62 -6.67 -3.30
C VAL A 192 12.25 -5.32 -3.00
N LEU A 193 11.41 -4.29 -2.98
CA LEU A 193 11.75 -2.95 -2.50
C LEU A 193 10.57 -2.42 -1.69
N PHE A 194 10.74 -2.32 -0.39
CA PHE A 194 9.70 -1.83 0.52
C PHE A 194 9.36 -0.37 0.21
N PRO A 195 8.08 0.03 0.30
CA PRO A 195 7.66 1.41 0.02
C PRO A 195 8.19 2.38 1.07
N PRO A 196 8.32 3.67 0.72
CA PRO A 196 8.76 4.70 1.65
C PRO A 196 7.71 4.93 2.74
N VAL A 197 8.16 4.93 4.00
CA VAL A 197 7.35 5.27 5.17
C VAL A 197 7.97 6.49 5.86
N GLU A 198 7.12 7.38 6.39
CA GLU A 198 7.55 8.62 7.09
C GLU A 198 8.03 8.30 8.52
N VAL A 199 9.05 7.45 8.62
CA VAL A 199 9.56 6.96 9.91
C VAL A 199 10.15 8.07 10.80
N ASP A 200 10.57 9.18 10.21
CA ASP A 200 11.13 10.31 10.96
C ASP A 200 10.06 11.18 11.61
N THR A 201 8.82 11.13 11.13
CA THR A 201 7.66 11.83 11.71
C THR A 201 7.06 11.03 12.87
N PHE A 202 7.05 9.70 12.75
CA PHE A 202 6.61 8.82 13.83
C PHE A 202 7.80 8.50 14.74
N THR A 203 7.84 9.16 15.88
CA THR A 203 8.96 9.08 16.83
C THR A 203 8.48 8.65 18.22
N LEU A 204 9.42 8.22 19.03
CA LEU A 204 9.17 7.92 20.43
C LEU A 204 8.57 9.15 21.14
N SER A 205 7.57 8.92 21.97
CA SER A 205 7.08 10.00 22.85
C SER A 205 8.21 10.51 23.74
N SER A 206 8.39 11.82 23.76
CA SER A 206 9.33 12.50 24.67
C SER A 206 8.83 12.56 26.11
N THR A 207 7.56 12.26 26.31
CA THR A 207 6.94 12.23 27.65
C THR A 207 6.78 10.78 28.09
N ASP A 208 7.35 10.44 29.23
CA ASP A 208 7.05 9.22 30.00
C ASP A 208 5.64 9.24 30.61
N ALA A 209 4.77 10.14 30.13
CA ALA A 209 3.37 10.17 30.51
C ALA A 209 2.72 8.88 30.01
N VAL A 210 2.81 7.85 30.84
CA VAL A 210 1.98 6.66 30.72
C VAL A 210 0.54 7.17 30.75
N SER A 211 -0.22 6.93 29.69
CA SER A 211 -1.66 7.12 29.71
C SER A 211 -2.17 6.45 30.99
N GLU A 212 -3.00 7.14 31.79
CA GLU A 212 -3.58 6.55 33.00
C GLU A 212 -4.28 5.22 32.71
N GLU A 213 -4.60 4.96 31.45
CA GLU A 213 -5.29 3.78 30.98
C GLU A 213 -4.64 3.19 29.73
N GLU A 214 -4.10 1.98 29.85
CA GLU A 214 -3.52 1.24 28.72
C GLU A 214 -4.57 0.91 27.65
N PHE A 215 -4.23 1.14 26.37
CA PHE A 215 -5.10 0.82 25.24
C PHE A 215 -4.29 0.23 24.06
N PHE A 216 -4.97 -0.60 23.27
CA PHE A 216 -4.51 -0.98 21.93
C PHE A 216 -5.02 0.03 20.90
N ILE A 217 -4.32 0.16 19.78
CA ILE A 217 -4.71 1.07 18.72
C ILE A 217 -4.72 0.36 17.37
N THR A 218 -5.54 0.81 16.45
CA THR A 218 -5.47 0.52 15.02
C THR A 218 -5.82 1.77 14.22
N THR A 219 -5.05 2.03 13.15
CA THR A 219 -5.27 3.17 12.25
C THR A 219 -5.53 2.64 10.86
N SER A 220 -6.74 2.87 10.32
CA SER A 220 -7.12 2.25 9.07
C SER A 220 -8.40 2.86 8.50
N ARG A 221 -8.55 2.78 7.16
CA ARG A 221 -9.88 2.94 6.56
C ARG A 221 -10.79 1.81 7.05
N GLN A 222 -12.00 2.16 7.48
CA GLN A 222 -12.99 1.21 8.00
C GLN A 222 -13.73 0.54 6.83
N VAL A 223 -13.11 -0.51 6.30
CA VAL A 223 -13.61 -1.30 5.16
C VAL A 223 -13.47 -2.79 5.48
N ASN A 224 -14.33 -3.61 4.91
CA ASN A 224 -14.48 -5.02 5.26
C ASN A 224 -13.17 -5.82 5.31
N TRP A 225 -12.27 -5.67 4.32
CA TRP A 225 -11.02 -6.45 4.28
C TRP A 225 -10.00 -6.05 5.35
N LYS A 226 -10.23 -4.96 6.09
CA LYS A 226 -9.38 -4.57 7.22
C LYS A 226 -9.68 -5.36 8.49
N ARG A 227 -10.79 -6.08 8.52
CA ARG A 227 -11.18 -6.99 9.60
C ARG A 227 -11.11 -6.36 10.99
N LEU A 228 -11.52 -5.09 11.09
CA LEU A 228 -11.60 -4.37 12.38
C LEU A 228 -12.66 -4.97 13.30
N ASP A 229 -13.61 -5.73 12.77
CA ASP A 229 -14.56 -6.55 13.50
C ASP A 229 -13.86 -7.52 14.47
N ILE A 230 -12.77 -8.16 14.03
CA ILE A 230 -11.98 -9.09 14.87
C ILE A 230 -11.30 -8.33 16.00
N ALA A 231 -10.71 -7.16 15.72
CA ALA A 231 -10.04 -6.34 16.72
C ALA A 231 -11.01 -5.87 17.82
N ILE A 232 -12.21 -5.38 17.43
CA ILE A 232 -13.25 -4.97 18.36
C ILE A 232 -13.67 -6.14 19.25
N GLN A 233 -14.06 -7.26 18.66
CA GLN A 233 -14.56 -8.42 19.40
C GLN A 233 -13.48 -9.00 20.33
N ALA A 234 -12.23 -9.09 19.88
CA ALA A 234 -11.12 -9.57 20.70
C ALA A 234 -10.87 -8.67 21.92
N CYS A 235 -10.93 -7.34 21.73
CA CYS A 235 -10.77 -6.39 22.83
C CYS A 235 -11.95 -6.44 23.82
N LEU A 236 -13.19 -6.54 23.32
CA LEU A 236 -14.37 -6.71 24.19
C LEU A 236 -14.29 -8.00 25.01
N LEU A 237 -13.94 -9.12 24.36
CA LEU A 237 -13.84 -10.43 25.01
C LEU A 237 -12.69 -10.47 26.05
N SER A 238 -11.60 -9.73 25.80
CA SER A 238 -10.44 -9.67 26.70
C SER A 238 -10.54 -8.56 27.75
N GLY A 239 -11.60 -7.74 27.76
CA GLY A 239 -11.72 -6.59 28.65
C GLY A 239 -10.65 -5.51 28.40
N LYS A 240 -10.16 -5.37 27.15
CA LYS A 240 -9.09 -4.45 26.78
C LYS A 240 -9.65 -3.25 26.04
N ARG A 241 -9.01 -2.09 26.22
CA ARG A 241 -9.40 -0.88 25.48
C ARG A 241 -8.81 -0.88 24.10
N LEU A 242 -9.60 -0.41 23.13
CA LEU A 242 -9.19 -0.25 21.73
C LEU A 242 -9.57 1.14 21.21
N VAL A 243 -8.61 1.82 20.63
CA VAL A 243 -8.80 3.06 19.88
C VAL A 243 -8.74 2.74 18.39
N LEU A 244 -9.82 3.03 17.65
CA LEU A 244 -9.87 2.91 16.18
C LEU A 244 -9.81 4.30 15.56
N VAL A 245 -8.77 4.57 14.79
CA VAL A 245 -8.60 5.85 14.09
C VAL A 245 -8.90 5.67 12.61
N GLY A 246 -9.82 6.47 12.08
CA GLY A 246 -10.18 6.49 10.67
C GLY A 246 -11.67 6.38 10.41
N ASP A 247 -12.02 6.41 9.12
CA ASP A 247 -13.38 6.38 8.61
C ASP A 247 -13.55 5.34 7.50
N GLY A 248 -14.79 5.04 7.13
CA GLY A 248 -15.07 4.19 5.99
C GLY A 248 -16.49 3.64 5.94
N ALA A 249 -16.74 2.83 4.92
CA ALA A 249 -18.08 2.29 4.65
C ALA A 249 -18.61 1.35 5.75
N GLU A 250 -17.72 0.75 6.54
CA GLU A 250 -18.08 -0.18 7.63
C GLU A 250 -18.28 0.54 8.98
N HIS A 251 -18.08 1.86 9.06
CA HIS A 251 -18.11 2.61 10.33
C HIS A 251 -19.36 2.31 11.17
N GLY A 252 -20.54 2.43 10.58
CA GLY A 252 -21.81 2.18 11.29
C GLY A 252 -21.96 0.72 11.76
N ILE A 253 -21.47 -0.24 10.99
CA ILE A 253 -21.48 -1.66 11.36
C ILE A 253 -20.54 -1.91 12.54
N LEU A 254 -19.35 -1.31 12.51
CA LEU A 254 -18.35 -1.43 13.58
C LEU A 254 -18.83 -0.76 14.87
N GLN A 255 -19.52 0.39 14.78
CA GLN A 255 -20.17 1.02 15.94
C GLN A 255 -21.25 0.14 16.56
N GLN A 256 -22.13 -0.46 15.72
CA GLN A 256 -23.12 -1.41 16.20
C GLN A 256 -22.49 -2.62 16.90
N LEU A 257 -21.39 -3.13 16.36
CA LEU A 257 -20.63 -4.24 16.95
C LEU A 257 -20.01 -3.88 18.31
N ALA A 258 -19.50 -2.66 18.45
CA ALA A 258 -18.95 -2.15 19.70
C ALA A 258 -20.03 -1.90 20.77
N GLY A 259 -21.26 -1.61 20.35
CA GLY A 259 -22.34 -1.19 21.23
C GLY A 259 -21.97 0.05 22.05
N ASP A 260 -22.49 0.16 23.27
CA ASP A 260 -22.20 1.25 24.21
C ASP A 260 -20.98 0.95 25.10
N SER A 261 -20.10 0.04 24.68
CA SER A 261 -18.96 -0.35 25.50
C SER A 261 -17.93 0.78 25.65
N PRO A 262 -17.56 1.15 26.87
CA PRO A 262 -16.54 2.17 27.12
C PRO A 262 -15.13 1.70 26.73
N LEU A 263 -14.96 0.42 26.38
CA LEU A 263 -13.68 -0.15 25.95
C LEU A 263 -13.32 0.22 24.51
N ILE A 264 -14.29 0.59 23.67
CA ILE A 264 -14.05 0.84 22.24
C ILE A 264 -14.28 2.33 21.96
N ARG A 265 -13.21 3.01 21.52
CA ARG A 265 -13.25 4.42 21.16
C ARG A 265 -12.99 4.60 19.68
N PHE A 266 -13.91 5.25 18.98
CA PHE A 266 -13.74 5.66 17.58
C PHE A 266 -13.24 7.10 17.52
N ILE A 267 -12.21 7.33 16.75
CA ILE A 267 -11.66 8.65 16.44
C ILE A 267 -11.74 8.82 14.92
N PRO A 268 -12.27 9.95 14.41
CA PRO A 268 -12.22 10.26 13.00
C PRO A 268 -10.80 10.23 12.44
N ARG A 269 -10.67 10.22 11.13
CA ARG A 269 -9.37 10.30 10.48
C ARG A 269 -8.59 11.54 10.97
N ILE A 270 -7.36 11.30 11.37
CA ILE A 270 -6.39 12.34 11.72
C ILE A 270 -5.50 12.56 10.50
N ASP A 271 -5.47 13.78 9.95
CA ASP A 271 -4.69 14.10 8.74
C ASP A 271 -3.28 14.58 9.08
N SER A 272 -3.04 15.15 10.28
CA SER A 272 -1.69 15.51 10.74
C SER A 272 -0.92 14.26 11.21
N PRO A 273 0.22 13.95 10.59
CA PRO A 273 1.07 12.84 11.03
C PRO A 273 1.58 13.02 12.46
N GLU A 274 1.84 14.27 12.88
CA GLU A 274 2.32 14.61 14.23
C GLU A 274 1.24 14.34 15.28
N GLU A 275 -0.01 14.74 15.02
CA GLU A 275 -1.15 14.47 15.91
C GLU A 275 -1.41 12.96 15.98
N LEU A 276 -1.30 12.27 14.85
CA LEU A 276 -1.46 10.81 14.81
C LEU A 276 -0.35 10.13 15.61
N ASN A 277 0.91 10.57 15.46
CA ASN A 277 2.04 10.07 16.24
C ASN A 277 1.83 10.28 17.74
N ALA A 278 1.36 11.47 18.15
CA ALA A 278 1.10 11.76 19.55
C ALA A 278 0.11 10.79 20.19
N LEU A 279 -0.87 10.32 19.43
CA LEU A 279 -1.84 9.32 19.89
C LEU A 279 -1.24 7.90 19.82
N VAL A 280 -0.65 7.53 18.70
CA VAL A 280 -0.10 6.16 18.48
C VAL A 280 0.99 5.85 19.48
N SER A 281 1.92 6.76 19.75
CA SER A 281 3.06 6.55 20.66
C SER A 281 2.66 6.27 22.12
N GLN A 282 1.42 6.55 22.50
CA GLN A 282 0.85 6.25 23.83
C GLN A 282 0.25 4.84 23.93
N ALA A 283 0.03 4.16 22.81
CA ALA A 283 -0.60 2.86 22.82
C ALA A 283 0.32 1.78 23.37
N LYS A 284 -0.29 0.80 24.05
CA LYS A 284 0.39 -0.42 24.52
C LYS A 284 0.83 -1.31 23.37
N GLY A 285 0.02 -1.36 22.31
CA GLY A 285 0.28 -2.17 21.14
C GLY A 285 -0.63 -1.79 19.97
N PHE A 286 -0.19 -2.09 18.76
CA PHE A 286 -0.95 -1.87 17.54
C PHE A 286 -1.56 -3.19 17.05
N ILE A 287 -2.87 -3.25 16.79
CA ILE A 287 -3.53 -4.45 16.27
C ILE A 287 -3.70 -4.35 14.77
N PHE A 288 -3.17 -5.33 14.03
CA PHE A 288 -3.20 -5.39 12.57
C PHE A 288 -3.82 -6.71 12.07
N PRO A 289 -5.17 -6.80 11.97
CA PRO A 289 -5.87 -8.05 11.68
C PRO A 289 -6.06 -8.31 10.18
N SER A 290 -5.60 -7.42 9.30
CA SER A 290 -5.80 -7.51 7.86
C SER A 290 -4.64 -8.22 7.13
N ILE A 291 -4.98 -8.87 6.00
CA ILE A 291 -3.98 -9.30 5.02
C ILE A 291 -3.76 -8.14 4.07
N GLU A 292 -2.59 -7.51 4.15
CA GLU A 292 -2.22 -6.43 3.25
C GLU A 292 -0.96 -6.75 2.46
N PRO A 293 -0.83 -6.17 1.25
CA PRO A 293 0.40 -6.31 0.47
C PRO A 293 1.65 -5.90 1.24
N PHE A 294 1.57 -4.81 2.01
CA PHE A 294 2.65 -4.32 2.85
C PHE A 294 2.11 -3.88 4.22
N GLY A 295 1.36 -2.80 4.32
CA GLY A 295 0.86 -2.25 5.58
C GLY A 295 1.77 -1.14 6.11
N ILE A 296 1.44 0.11 5.81
CA ILE A 296 2.22 1.28 6.25
C ILE A 296 1.96 1.56 7.74
N ALA A 297 0.71 1.52 8.17
CA ALA A 297 0.31 1.86 9.53
C ALA A 297 1.01 1.06 10.65
N PRO A 298 1.22 -0.27 10.54
CA PRO A 298 2.03 -0.99 11.51
C PRO A 298 3.47 -0.49 11.59
N ILE A 299 4.07 -0.06 10.48
CA ILE A 299 5.45 0.46 10.47
C ILE A 299 5.50 1.85 11.12
N GLU A 300 4.49 2.69 10.91
CA GLU A 300 4.32 3.95 11.62
C GLU A 300 4.23 3.70 13.14
N ALA A 301 3.48 2.67 13.57
CA ALA A 301 3.41 2.28 14.99
C ALA A 301 4.77 1.78 15.51
N LEU A 302 5.46 0.91 14.76
CA LEU A 302 6.82 0.47 15.12
C LEU A 302 7.75 1.66 15.27
N SER A 303 7.70 2.62 14.34
CA SER A 303 8.54 3.84 14.37
C SER A 303 8.31 4.67 15.64
N ALA A 304 7.04 4.75 16.09
CA ALA A 304 6.65 5.36 17.35
C ALA A 304 7.02 4.52 18.60
N GLY A 305 7.71 3.38 18.42
CA GLY A 305 8.10 2.48 19.50
C GLY A 305 6.97 1.57 20.03
N VAL A 306 5.89 1.44 19.27
CA VAL A 306 4.71 0.63 19.64
C VAL A 306 4.79 -0.74 18.97
N PRO A 307 4.86 -1.83 19.74
CA PRO A 307 4.92 -3.18 19.19
C PRO A 307 3.58 -3.59 18.56
N VAL A 308 3.64 -4.49 17.57
CA VAL A 308 2.50 -4.85 16.73
C VAL A 308 2.03 -6.27 16.98
N ILE A 309 0.72 -6.48 17.05
CA ILE A 309 0.06 -7.79 17.00
C ILE A 309 -0.54 -7.93 15.60
N ALA A 310 0.07 -8.76 14.74
CA ALA A 310 -0.33 -8.90 13.36
C ALA A 310 -0.83 -10.30 13.01
N LEU A 311 -1.72 -10.40 12.02
CA LEU A 311 -2.00 -11.68 11.39
C LEU A 311 -0.73 -12.18 10.68
N LYS A 312 -0.39 -13.47 10.85
CA LYS A 312 0.80 -14.10 10.27
C LYS A 312 0.66 -14.36 8.77
N GLN A 313 0.30 -13.32 8.02
CA GLN A 313 0.08 -13.36 6.58
C GLN A 313 0.37 -12.00 5.92
N GLY A 314 0.60 -12.02 4.61
CA GLY A 314 0.82 -10.80 3.84
C GLY A 314 2.15 -10.13 4.15
N GLY A 315 2.21 -8.80 3.97
CA GLY A 315 3.42 -8.00 4.16
C GLY A 315 3.89 -7.89 5.61
N ALA A 316 3.03 -8.21 6.60
CA ALA A 316 3.44 -8.21 8.00
C ALA A 316 4.61 -9.15 8.30
N LEU A 317 4.76 -10.21 7.49
CA LEU A 317 5.87 -11.16 7.61
C LEU A 317 7.25 -10.56 7.30
N ASP A 318 7.29 -9.42 6.59
CA ASP A 318 8.54 -8.77 6.21
C ASP A 318 9.12 -7.89 7.33
N TYR A 319 8.32 -7.44 8.29
CA TYR A 319 8.74 -6.45 9.28
C TYR A 319 8.43 -6.80 10.74
N ILE A 320 7.53 -7.74 11.00
CA ILE A 320 7.30 -8.21 12.37
C ILE A 320 8.28 -9.34 12.71
N HIS A 321 8.99 -9.16 13.80
CA HIS A 321 9.90 -10.14 14.37
C HIS A 321 9.39 -10.55 15.75
N GLU A 322 8.93 -11.80 15.86
CA GLU A 322 8.33 -12.38 17.06
C GLU A 322 9.16 -12.09 18.32
N GLY A 323 8.55 -11.49 19.34
CA GLY A 323 9.18 -11.16 20.61
C GLY A 323 10.16 -9.98 20.59
N LYS A 324 10.47 -9.39 19.42
CA LYS A 324 11.38 -8.24 19.29
C LYS A 324 10.64 -6.92 19.10
N ASN A 325 9.72 -6.90 18.13
CA ASN A 325 8.91 -5.70 17.81
C ASN A 325 7.43 -6.00 17.68
N GLY A 326 7.01 -7.24 17.97
CA GLY A 326 5.62 -7.64 17.92
C GLY A 326 5.44 -9.14 18.10
N THR A 327 4.23 -9.61 17.85
CA THR A 327 3.82 -11.01 17.83
C THR A 327 2.80 -11.26 16.75
N PHE A 328 2.63 -12.53 16.37
CA PHE A 328 1.65 -12.93 15.37
C PHE A 328 0.45 -13.66 16.00
N PHE A 329 -0.68 -13.62 15.30
CA PHE A 329 -1.75 -14.60 15.43
C PHE A 329 -1.92 -15.34 14.10
N ASP A 330 -2.22 -16.64 14.17
CA ASP A 330 -2.09 -17.54 13.02
C ASP A 330 -3.34 -17.56 12.13
N GLU A 331 -4.53 -17.42 12.70
CA GLU A 331 -5.82 -17.47 12.01
C GLU A 331 -6.55 -16.14 12.14
N GLN A 332 -7.23 -15.71 11.07
CA GLN A 332 -8.01 -14.46 11.06
C GLN A 332 -9.34 -14.62 11.81
N THR A 333 -9.24 -15.00 13.10
CA THR A 333 -10.35 -15.23 14.04
C THR A 333 -10.17 -14.45 15.34
N VAL A 334 -11.27 -14.24 16.05
CA VAL A 334 -11.28 -13.55 17.35
C VAL A 334 -10.45 -14.34 18.37
N GLU A 335 -10.62 -15.65 18.42
CA GLU A 335 -9.97 -16.54 19.36
C GLU A 335 -8.45 -16.53 19.20
N SER A 336 -7.97 -16.56 17.94
CA SER A 336 -6.55 -16.51 17.62
C SER A 336 -5.93 -15.17 18.02
N LEU A 337 -6.63 -14.06 17.79
CA LEU A 337 -6.18 -12.74 18.25
C LEU A 337 -6.17 -12.62 19.77
N VAL A 338 -7.20 -13.10 20.48
CA VAL A 338 -7.24 -13.12 21.95
C VAL A 338 -6.07 -13.91 22.53
N ALA A 339 -5.77 -15.07 21.95
CA ALA A 339 -4.61 -15.86 22.36
C ALA A 339 -3.28 -15.12 22.16
N ALA A 340 -3.13 -14.41 21.03
CA ALA A 340 -1.97 -13.58 20.77
C ALA A 340 -1.88 -12.37 21.72
N MET A 341 -2.98 -11.71 22.03
CA MET A 341 -3.02 -10.62 23.02
C MET A 341 -2.54 -11.08 24.39
N ARG A 342 -2.95 -12.28 24.83
CA ARG A 342 -2.47 -12.86 26.10
C ARG A 342 -0.96 -13.14 26.10
N ARG A 343 -0.41 -13.69 24.99
CA ARG A 343 1.02 -13.88 24.84
C ARG A 343 1.76 -12.55 24.82
N PHE A 344 1.25 -11.56 24.10
CA PHE A 344 1.81 -10.22 24.02
C PHE A 344 1.96 -9.58 25.40
N GLU A 345 1.02 -9.76 26.32
CA GLU A 345 1.08 -9.22 27.67
C GLU A 345 2.20 -9.85 28.53
N SER A 346 2.64 -11.06 28.20
CA SER A 346 3.79 -11.71 28.87
C SER A 346 5.15 -11.34 28.25
N MET A 347 5.15 -10.59 27.14
CA MET A 347 6.38 -10.17 26.45
C MET A 347 6.84 -8.80 26.95
N THR A 348 8.16 -8.58 26.90
CA THR A 348 8.75 -7.28 27.19
C THR A 348 9.32 -6.68 25.91
N PHE A 349 8.87 -5.49 25.55
CA PHE A 349 9.33 -4.77 24.38
C PHE A 349 10.09 -3.50 24.79
N HIS A 350 11.27 -3.31 24.20
CA HIS A 350 12.07 -2.10 24.41
C HIS A 350 11.73 -1.08 23.31
N LYS A 351 11.09 0.02 23.66
CA LYS A 351 10.59 1.04 22.70
C LYS A 351 11.65 1.47 21.68
N GLN A 352 12.91 1.66 22.11
CA GLN A 352 14.02 2.04 21.22
C GLN A 352 14.34 0.95 20.18
N GLN A 353 14.30 -0.33 20.59
CA GLN A 353 14.52 -1.45 19.67
C GLN A 353 13.37 -1.62 18.69
N VAL A 354 12.13 -1.45 19.17
CA VAL A 354 10.93 -1.46 18.34
C VAL A 354 11.02 -0.36 17.28
N SER A 355 11.30 0.89 17.68
CA SER A 355 11.46 2.03 16.78
C SER A 355 12.60 1.82 15.77
N ALA A 356 13.76 1.33 16.23
CA ALA A 356 14.90 1.08 15.36
C ALA A 356 14.59 0.07 14.24
N SER A 357 13.68 -0.89 14.47
CA SER A 357 13.26 -1.87 13.47
C SER A 357 12.55 -1.26 12.26
N ALA A 358 11.96 -0.08 12.41
CA ALA A 358 11.25 0.62 11.34
C ALA A 358 12.17 1.41 10.40
N LYS A 359 13.42 1.73 10.79
CA LYS A 359 14.32 2.61 10.03
C LYS A 359 14.66 2.12 8.63
N VAL A 360 14.62 0.82 8.40
CA VAL A 360 14.88 0.21 7.10
C VAL A 360 13.81 0.54 6.05
N PHE A 361 12.67 1.09 6.47
CA PHE A 361 11.55 1.49 5.61
C PHE A 361 11.52 2.99 5.33
N SER A 362 12.57 3.72 5.69
CA SER A 362 12.66 5.17 5.46
C SER A 362 12.64 5.52 3.97
N ASP A 363 12.17 6.73 3.65
CA ASP A 363 12.18 7.28 2.29
C ASP A 363 13.60 7.36 1.71
N ALA A 364 14.58 7.72 2.52
CA ALA A 364 15.99 7.76 2.11
C ALA A 364 16.49 6.37 1.67
N ARG A 365 16.13 5.32 2.40
CA ARG A 365 16.47 3.93 2.04
C ARG A 365 15.78 3.49 0.76
N PHE A 366 14.50 3.81 0.61
CA PHE A 366 13.75 3.53 -0.61
C PHE A 366 14.42 4.17 -1.84
N LYS A 367 14.75 5.46 -1.77
CA LYS A 367 15.42 6.19 -2.85
C LYS A 367 16.79 5.59 -3.20
N GLN A 368 17.60 5.24 -2.19
CA GLN A 368 18.89 4.62 -2.38
C GLN A 368 18.79 3.26 -3.10
N GLU A 369 17.87 2.39 -2.67
CA GLU A 369 17.70 1.07 -3.28
C GLU A 369 17.07 1.18 -4.68
N LEU A 370 16.12 2.11 -4.88
CA LEU A 370 15.56 2.34 -6.21
C LEU A 370 16.62 2.81 -7.20
N GLN A 371 17.51 3.74 -6.78
CA GLN A 371 18.62 4.20 -7.64
C GLN A 371 19.50 3.01 -8.06
N ARG A 372 19.85 2.12 -7.13
CA ARG A 372 20.63 0.90 -7.46
C ARG A 372 19.90 0.01 -8.47
N ILE A 373 18.58 -0.16 -8.32
CA ILE A 373 17.79 -0.95 -9.27
C ILE A 373 17.82 -0.31 -10.66
N VAL A 374 17.73 1.03 -10.74
CA VAL A 374 17.80 1.78 -11.99
C VAL A 374 19.19 1.61 -12.63
N ASP A 375 20.26 1.80 -11.85
CA ASP A 375 21.65 1.67 -12.34
C ASP A 375 21.92 0.25 -12.83
N ASP A 376 21.54 -0.79 -12.09
CA ASP A 376 21.67 -2.18 -12.51
C ASP A 376 20.91 -2.52 -13.79
N ALA A 377 19.72 -1.93 -13.98
CA ALA A 377 18.86 -2.20 -15.11
C ALA A 377 19.33 -1.47 -16.38
N THR A 378 20.00 -0.33 -16.23
CA THR A 378 20.48 0.51 -17.34
C THR A 378 21.94 0.22 -17.74
N SER A 379 22.67 -0.52 -16.91
CA SER A 379 24.07 -0.90 -17.18
C SER A 379 24.23 -2.10 -18.12
N LYS A 380 23.11 -2.72 -18.53
CA LYS A 380 23.05 -3.86 -19.46
C LYS A 380 22.76 -3.39 -20.88
#